data_5f1ce5130710eeb74cdec8a9b72e0d4e
#
_entry.id   5f1ce5130710eeb74cdec8a9b72e0d4e
#
_cell.length_a   1.000
_cell.length_b   1.000
_cell.length_c   1.000
_cell.angle_alpha   90.00
_cell.angle_beta   90.00
_cell.angle_gamma   90.00
#
_symmetry.space_group_name_H-M   'P 1'
#
loop_
_entity.id
_entity.type
_entity.pdbx_description
1 polymer ?
#
loop_
_entity_poly.entity_id
_entity_poly.type
_entity_poly.pdbx_seq_one_letter_code
_entity_poly.pdbx_strand_id
1 'polypeptide(L)'
;MNAPDRLTTHNEFKNHDLVDDTGKPGVRYEKRPARRPDGSEAPGLYNAWITLDNPTQYNSYTTDMVKGVILAMRAASNARDVNCVVFTGAGDKAFCTGGNTKEYAEYYAGQPQEYRQYMRLFNDMVSSILACDKPVICRVNGMRIGGGQEIGMACDFSVSSDLARYGQAGPKHGSAPIGGATDFLPVAVGAERAMAACVLCEPFSAHKAYQMGILTDVVPALKVDGKFVANPLVETQRQFDEFGRNAYGEPKTGDALKEGKAMMARGSVDLSMLDARVEELCAKILLTFPDCTTKTLEELRKPKLEAWNRNKEDARAWLALNMMTEARSGFTAFNEGTKDDREIDFVLLRQKLAAGQSWVGPLHDEIQPKAKRAA
;
A
#
# COMPACT_ATOMS: atom_id res chain seq x y z
N MET A 1 25.98 0.56 -52.81
CA MET A 1 25.70 -0.47 -51.79
C MET A 1 24.89 0.20 -50.67
N ASN A 2 23.60 -0.07 -50.62
CA ASN A 2 22.79 0.41 -49.51
C ASN A 2 23.27 -0.29 -48.26
N ALA A 3 23.62 0.46 -47.22
CA ALA A 3 23.89 -0.12 -45.91
C ALA A 3 22.70 -0.98 -45.50
N PRO A 4 22.92 -2.22 -45.05
CA PRO A 4 21.80 -3.06 -44.59
C PRO A 4 21.07 -2.30 -43.48
N ASP A 5 19.77 -2.23 -43.62
CA ASP A 5 18.90 -1.64 -42.62
C ASP A 5 19.00 -2.46 -41.30
N ARG A 6 19.97 -2.06 -40.47
CA ARG A 6 20.25 -2.74 -39.18
C ARG A 6 19.07 -2.72 -38.23
N LEU A 7 18.07 -1.90 -38.47
CA LEU A 7 16.87 -1.81 -37.65
C LEU A 7 15.86 -2.91 -37.94
N THR A 8 15.92 -3.54 -39.12
CA THR A 8 14.95 -4.58 -39.52
C THR A 8 15.46 -6.02 -39.37
N THR A 9 16.77 -6.21 -39.10
CA THR A 9 17.42 -7.55 -39.13
C THR A 9 17.79 -8.12 -37.74
N HIS A 10 17.53 -7.41 -36.65
CA HIS A 10 17.79 -7.95 -35.30
C HIS A 10 16.62 -8.76 -34.80
N ASN A 11 16.64 -10.06 -35.04
CA ASN A 11 15.67 -11.02 -34.50
C ASN A 11 16.05 -11.55 -33.10
N GLU A 12 17.26 -11.27 -32.61
CA GLU A 12 17.74 -11.73 -31.32
C GLU A 12 17.90 -10.58 -30.33
N PHE A 13 17.02 -10.56 -29.34
CA PHE A 13 17.12 -9.64 -28.22
C PHE A 13 17.93 -10.25 -27.09
N LYS A 14 18.76 -9.44 -26.42
CA LYS A 14 19.39 -9.84 -25.15
C LYS A 14 18.33 -9.97 -24.06
N ASN A 15 18.45 -11.00 -23.23
CA ASN A 15 17.72 -11.08 -21.96
C ASN A 15 18.38 -10.13 -20.94
N HIS A 16 17.60 -9.23 -20.35
CA HIS A 16 18.05 -8.28 -19.34
C HIS A 16 17.48 -8.60 -17.95
N ASP A 17 16.82 -9.74 -17.77
CA ASP A 17 16.33 -10.18 -16.48
C ASP A 17 17.49 -10.50 -15.53
N LEU A 18 17.32 -10.17 -14.25
CA LEU A 18 18.32 -10.46 -13.24
C LEU A 18 18.29 -11.93 -12.80
N VAL A 19 17.13 -12.55 -12.90
CA VAL A 19 16.87 -13.94 -12.51
C VAL A 19 15.84 -14.55 -13.45
N ASP A 20 15.88 -15.86 -13.61
CA ASP A 20 14.95 -16.60 -14.48
C ASP A 20 13.62 -16.90 -13.78
N ASP A 21 13.58 -16.86 -12.43
CA ASP A 21 12.40 -17.17 -11.62
C ASP A 21 12.03 -16.00 -10.71
N THR A 22 10.76 -15.58 -10.79
CA THR A 22 10.17 -14.54 -9.91
C THR A 22 9.46 -15.13 -8.70
N GLY A 23 9.39 -16.47 -8.59
CA GLY A 23 8.64 -17.16 -7.54
C GLY A 23 9.21 -16.91 -6.14
N LYS A 24 8.39 -16.32 -5.27
CA LYS A 24 8.63 -16.23 -3.83
C LYS A 24 7.33 -16.49 -3.08
N PRO A 25 7.38 -17.13 -1.91
CA PRO A 25 6.18 -17.35 -1.11
C PRO A 25 5.40 -16.07 -0.85
N GLY A 26 4.09 -16.14 -1.01
CA GLY A 26 3.18 -15.02 -0.73
C GLY A 26 3.14 -13.92 -1.80
N VAL A 27 3.79 -14.11 -2.97
CA VAL A 27 3.66 -13.21 -4.12
C VAL A 27 3.38 -14.04 -5.38
N ARG A 28 2.32 -13.69 -6.10
CA ARG A 28 2.00 -14.28 -7.40
C ARG A 28 2.31 -13.29 -8.52
N TYR A 29 2.96 -13.77 -9.57
CA TYR A 29 3.20 -13.03 -10.80
C TYR A 29 2.49 -13.73 -11.95
N GLU A 30 1.60 -13.04 -12.64
CA GLU A 30 0.80 -13.59 -13.74
C GLU A 30 0.80 -12.60 -14.91
N LYS A 31 0.99 -13.09 -16.13
CA LYS A 31 0.72 -12.33 -17.35
C LYS A 31 -0.70 -12.66 -17.83
N ARG A 32 -1.59 -11.68 -17.79
CA ARG A 32 -2.95 -11.80 -18.31
C ARG A 32 -3.05 -11.11 -19.67
N PRO A 33 -3.75 -11.71 -20.68
CA PRO A 33 -3.90 -11.09 -21.98
C PRO A 33 -4.39 -9.63 -21.90
N ALA A 34 -3.70 -8.71 -22.56
CA ALA A 34 -4.17 -7.33 -22.66
C ALA A 34 -5.41 -7.28 -23.56
N ARG A 35 -6.37 -6.42 -23.20
CA ARG A 35 -7.62 -6.24 -23.95
C ARG A 35 -7.74 -4.85 -24.55
N ARG A 36 -8.31 -4.79 -25.74
CA ARG A 36 -8.71 -3.55 -26.38
C ARG A 36 -9.98 -2.97 -25.73
N PRO A 37 -10.33 -1.70 -26.00
CA PRO A 37 -11.56 -1.10 -25.46
C PRO A 37 -12.86 -1.84 -25.85
N ASP A 38 -12.86 -2.57 -26.94
CA ASP A 38 -13.99 -3.41 -27.38
C ASP A 38 -14.05 -4.78 -26.68
N GLY A 39 -13.12 -5.03 -25.75
CA GLY A 39 -13.00 -6.28 -24.99
C GLY A 39 -12.23 -7.39 -25.71
N SER A 40 -11.88 -7.24 -26.98
CA SER A 40 -11.07 -8.22 -27.73
C SER A 40 -9.64 -8.28 -27.20
N GLU A 41 -9.04 -9.46 -27.22
CA GLU A 41 -7.65 -9.63 -26.81
C GLU A 41 -6.69 -9.00 -27.82
N ALA A 42 -5.58 -8.44 -27.34
CA ALA A 42 -4.45 -7.98 -28.14
C ALA A 42 -3.41 -9.11 -28.20
N PRO A 43 -3.33 -9.89 -29.27
CA PRO A 43 -2.47 -11.07 -29.33
C PRO A 43 -1.01 -10.75 -29.04
N GLY A 44 -0.36 -11.54 -28.16
CA GLY A 44 1.05 -11.38 -27.79
C GLY A 44 1.33 -10.24 -26.82
N LEU A 45 0.32 -9.52 -26.33
CA LEU A 45 0.45 -8.47 -25.32
C LEU A 45 -0.27 -8.83 -24.04
N TYR A 46 0.30 -8.42 -22.90
CA TYR A 46 -0.17 -8.80 -21.58
C TYR A 46 -0.17 -7.62 -20.61
N ASN A 47 -1.00 -7.69 -19.59
CA ASN A 47 -0.88 -6.92 -18.36
C ASN A 47 -0.25 -7.82 -17.29
N ALA A 48 0.82 -7.38 -16.63
CA ALA A 48 1.45 -8.13 -15.56
C ALA A 48 0.69 -7.91 -14.25
N TRP A 49 0.18 -8.97 -13.63
CA TRP A 49 -0.48 -8.92 -12.34
C TRP A 49 0.46 -9.40 -11.25
N ILE A 50 0.71 -8.55 -10.27
CA ILE A 50 1.51 -8.84 -9.07
C ILE A 50 0.57 -8.81 -7.88
N THR A 51 0.39 -9.96 -7.24
CA THR A 51 -0.56 -10.12 -6.14
C THR A 51 0.17 -10.48 -4.85
N LEU A 52 0.01 -9.65 -3.82
CA LEU A 52 0.36 -10.01 -2.44
C LEU A 52 -0.62 -11.07 -1.95
N ASP A 53 -0.16 -12.25 -1.58
CA ASP A 53 -0.99 -13.40 -1.28
C ASP A 53 -0.76 -13.92 0.15
N ASN A 54 -1.18 -13.12 1.10
CA ASN A 54 -1.22 -13.42 2.53
C ASN A 54 -2.54 -12.93 3.15
N PRO A 55 -3.71 -13.38 2.61
CA PRO A 55 -5.01 -12.81 2.97
C PRO A 55 -5.39 -13.04 4.44
N THR A 56 -4.88 -14.08 5.08
CA THR A 56 -5.11 -14.37 6.51
C THR A 56 -4.51 -13.32 7.44
N GLN A 57 -3.48 -12.61 6.97
CA GLN A 57 -2.83 -11.51 7.67
C GLN A 57 -3.00 -10.17 6.91
N TYR A 58 -4.13 -9.99 6.22
CA TYR A 58 -4.45 -8.77 5.49
C TYR A 58 -3.39 -8.34 4.48
N ASN A 59 -2.76 -9.34 3.83
CA ASN A 59 -1.67 -9.15 2.86
C ASN A 59 -0.49 -8.33 3.40
N SER A 60 -0.24 -8.41 4.72
CA SER A 60 1.01 -7.89 5.29
C SER A 60 2.20 -8.65 4.71
N TYR A 61 3.21 -7.90 4.26
CA TYR A 61 4.34 -8.48 3.56
C TYR A 61 5.43 -8.95 4.54
N THR A 62 5.88 -10.18 4.34
CA THR A 62 7.06 -10.77 4.97
C THR A 62 8.34 -10.40 4.20
N THR A 63 9.49 -10.72 4.76
CA THR A 63 10.79 -10.54 4.09
C THR A 63 10.83 -11.21 2.70
N ASP A 64 10.28 -12.42 2.56
CA ASP A 64 10.25 -13.13 1.28
C ASP A 64 9.25 -12.49 0.29
N MET A 65 8.13 -11.98 0.77
CA MET A 65 7.19 -11.24 -0.07
C MET A 65 7.82 -9.95 -0.61
N VAL A 66 8.61 -9.24 0.20
CA VAL A 66 9.36 -8.06 -0.26
C VAL A 66 10.29 -8.41 -1.42
N LYS A 67 11.07 -9.51 -1.30
CA LYS A 67 11.91 -10.04 -2.40
C LYS A 67 11.08 -10.39 -3.62
N GLY A 68 9.94 -11.06 -3.43
CA GLY A 68 9.03 -11.45 -4.52
C GLY A 68 8.51 -10.26 -5.31
N VAL A 69 8.12 -9.17 -4.64
CA VAL A 69 7.67 -7.94 -5.31
C VAL A 69 8.80 -7.31 -6.12
N ILE A 70 10.03 -7.24 -5.59
CA ILE A 70 11.20 -6.71 -6.33
C ILE A 70 11.43 -7.50 -7.63
N LEU A 71 11.47 -8.83 -7.53
CA LEU A 71 11.67 -9.69 -8.68
C LEU A 71 10.55 -9.56 -9.73
N ALA A 72 9.29 -9.57 -9.28
CA ALA A 72 8.13 -9.42 -10.14
C ALA A 72 8.07 -8.05 -10.84
N MET A 73 8.35 -6.96 -10.12
CA MET A 73 8.41 -5.61 -10.70
C MET A 73 9.54 -5.52 -11.73
N ARG A 74 10.71 -6.10 -11.44
CA ARG A 74 11.84 -6.11 -12.38
C ARG A 74 11.52 -6.92 -13.64
N ALA A 75 10.93 -8.09 -13.50
CA ALA A 75 10.52 -8.93 -14.62
C ALA A 75 9.46 -8.20 -15.49
N ALA A 76 8.45 -7.59 -14.89
CA ALA A 76 7.45 -6.82 -15.63
C ALA A 76 8.05 -5.61 -16.37
N SER A 77 8.96 -4.88 -15.71
CA SER A 77 9.65 -3.73 -16.30
C SER A 77 10.43 -4.10 -17.56
N ASN A 78 11.16 -5.22 -17.52
CA ASN A 78 11.98 -5.69 -18.63
C ASN A 78 11.18 -6.35 -19.76
N ALA A 79 9.99 -6.87 -19.48
CA ALA A 79 9.21 -7.63 -20.45
C ALA A 79 8.68 -6.74 -21.59
N ARG A 80 9.05 -7.08 -22.82
CA ARG A 80 8.65 -6.32 -24.04
C ARG A 80 7.17 -6.48 -24.36
N ASP A 81 6.60 -7.60 -23.97
CA ASP A 81 5.21 -7.97 -24.21
C ASP A 81 4.24 -7.48 -23.10
N VAL A 82 4.75 -6.81 -22.06
CA VAL A 82 3.94 -6.25 -20.98
C VAL A 82 3.57 -4.79 -21.29
N ASN A 83 2.25 -4.52 -21.30
CA ASN A 83 1.68 -3.19 -21.48
C ASN A 83 1.74 -2.35 -20.20
N CYS A 84 1.25 -2.89 -19.07
CA CYS A 84 1.27 -2.25 -17.76
C CYS A 84 1.29 -3.30 -16.64
N VAL A 85 1.52 -2.82 -15.41
CA VAL A 85 1.51 -3.64 -14.20
C VAL A 85 0.25 -3.34 -13.40
N VAL A 86 -0.44 -4.39 -12.91
CA VAL A 86 -1.51 -4.29 -11.91
C VAL A 86 -1.00 -4.87 -10.60
N PHE A 87 -0.82 -4.03 -9.59
CA PHE A 87 -0.37 -4.42 -8.26
C PHE A 87 -1.55 -4.48 -7.30
N THR A 88 -1.79 -5.62 -6.66
CA THR A 88 -2.99 -5.87 -5.84
C THR A 88 -2.72 -6.81 -4.66
N GLY A 89 -3.71 -6.98 -3.79
CA GLY A 89 -3.75 -8.00 -2.74
C GLY A 89 -4.75 -9.10 -3.05
N ALA A 90 -4.54 -10.30 -2.52
CA ALA A 90 -5.48 -11.40 -2.60
C ALA A 90 -6.72 -11.15 -1.72
N GLY A 91 -7.88 -11.65 -2.17
CA GLY A 91 -9.15 -11.52 -1.45
C GLY A 91 -9.79 -10.13 -1.57
N ASP A 92 -10.68 -9.84 -0.64
CA ASP A 92 -11.54 -8.64 -0.64
C ASP A 92 -11.37 -7.73 0.58
N LYS A 93 -10.50 -8.11 1.55
CA LYS A 93 -10.37 -7.40 2.82
C LYS A 93 -9.28 -6.35 2.82
N ALA A 94 -8.16 -6.61 2.14
CA ALA A 94 -7.03 -5.70 2.13
C ALA A 94 -6.24 -5.77 0.82
N PHE A 95 -5.80 -4.61 0.36
CA PHE A 95 -4.68 -4.53 -0.55
C PHE A 95 -3.41 -4.96 0.20
N CYS A 96 -3.07 -4.23 1.27
CA CYS A 96 -1.95 -4.51 2.15
C CYS A 96 -2.04 -3.66 3.43
N THR A 97 -1.67 -4.23 4.57
CA THR A 97 -1.62 -3.52 5.86
C THR A 97 -0.19 -3.22 6.35
N GLY A 98 0.79 -3.31 5.44
CA GLY A 98 2.19 -3.00 5.75
C GLY A 98 3.02 -4.23 6.05
N GLY A 99 4.12 -4.04 6.75
CA GLY A 99 5.01 -5.12 7.13
C GLY A 99 4.38 -6.12 8.10
N ASN A 100 4.86 -7.34 8.08
CA ASN A 100 4.33 -8.40 8.95
C ASN A 100 4.75 -8.15 10.41
N THR A 101 3.81 -7.66 11.21
CA THR A 101 4.07 -7.30 12.60
C THR A 101 4.46 -8.49 13.48
N LYS A 102 4.03 -9.71 13.09
CA LYS A 102 4.45 -10.95 13.77
C LYS A 102 5.93 -11.21 13.53
N GLU A 103 6.38 -11.15 12.26
CA GLU A 103 7.79 -11.27 11.91
C GLU A 103 8.62 -10.18 12.60
N TYR A 104 8.08 -8.95 12.72
CA TYR A 104 8.75 -7.86 13.41
C TYR A 104 8.91 -8.11 14.92
N ALA A 105 7.87 -8.59 15.58
CA ALA A 105 7.91 -8.88 17.01
C ALA A 105 8.78 -10.10 17.34
N GLU A 106 8.68 -11.17 16.55
CA GLU A 106 9.32 -12.45 16.84
C GLU A 106 10.81 -12.50 16.39
N TYR A 107 11.17 -11.81 15.29
CA TYR A 107 12.50 -11.90 14.73
C TYR A 107 13.28 -10.58 14.80
N TYR A 108 12.69 -9.45 14.40
CA TYR A 108 13.43 -8.20 14.28
C TYR A 108 13.50 -7.36 15.58
N ALA A 109 12.57 -7.55 16.51
CA ALA A 109 12.56 -6.81 17.77
C ALA A 109 13.85 -7.09 18.57
N GLY A 110 14.55 -6.02 18.94
CA GLY A 110 15.84 -6.12 19.62
C GLY A 110 17.04 -6.46 18.70
N GLN A 111 16.83 -6.58 17.39
CA GLN A 111 17.89 -6.91 16.41
C GLN A 111 18.04 -5.79 15.35
N PRO A 112 18.61 -4.65 15.69
CA PRO A 112 18.65 -3.48 14.81
C PRO A 112 19.46 -3.71 13.53
N GLN A 113 20.51 -4.53 13.55
CA GLN A 113 21.31 -4.85 12.36
C GLN A 113 20.51 -5.68 11.37
N GLU A 114 19.76 -6.68 11.85
CA GLU A 114 18.91 -7.52 11.02
C GLU A 114 17.76 -6.70 10.39
N TYR A 115 17.12 -5.85 11.20
CA TYR A 115 16.07 -4.96 10.67
C TYR A 115 16.62 -3.95 9.66
N ARG A 116 17.85 -3.47 9.85
CA ARG A 116 18.53 -2.62 8.88
C ARG A 116 18.75 -3.32 7.53
N GLN A 117 19.03 -4.63 7.54
CA GLN A 117 19.13 -5.43 6.31
C GLN A 117 17.77 -5.58 5.65
N TYR A 118 16.73 -5.92 6.41
CA TYR A 118 15.36 -5.97 5.92
C TYR A 118 14.92 -4.65 5.30
N MET A 119 15.20 -3.52 5.95
CA MET A 119 14.85 -2.20 5.42
C MET A 119 15.60 -1.83 4.14
N ARG A 120 16.75 -2.48 3.84
CA ARG A 120 17.38 -2.39 2.52
C ARG A 120 16.47 -3.00 1.45
N LEU A 121 15.98 -4.21 1.70
CA LEU A 121 15.05 -4.88 0.78
C LEU A 121 13.75 -4.08 0.62
N PHE A 122 13.22 -3.50 1.69
CA PHE A 122 12.04 -2.64 1.60
C PHE A 122 12.30 -1.40 0.72
N ASN A 123 13.43 -0.72 0.91
CA ASN A 123 13.83 0.41 0.08
C ASN A 123 13.97 0.00 -1.40
N ASP A 124 14.52 -1.18 -1.67
CA ASP A 124 14.65 -1.73 -3.03
C ASP A 124 13.28 -2.05 -3.63
N MET A 125 12.32 -2.56 -2.83
CA MET A 125 10.95 -2.79 -3.27
C MET A 125 10.26 -1.50 -3.68
N VAL A 126 10.27 -0.46 -2.85
CA VAL A 126 9.69 0.85 -3.20
C VAL A 126 10.39 1.44 -4.43
N SER A 127 11.72 1.37 -4.47
CA SER A 127 12.51 1.85 -5.60
C SER A 127 12.18 1.09 -6.90
N SER A 128 11.92 -0.23 -6.84
CA SER A 128 11.55 -1.03 -8.02
C SER A 128 10.17 -0.64 -8.59
N ILE A 129 9.23 -0.23 -7.73
CA ILE A 129 7.93 0.29 -8.16
C ILE A 129 8.11 1.65 -8.86
N LEU A 130 8.84 2.58 -8.23
CA LEU A 130 9.09 3.92 -8.74
C LEU A 130 9.92 3.93 -10.03
N ALA A 131 10.79 2.94 -10.24
CA ALA A 131 11.67 2.81 -11.40
C ALA A 131 11.16 1.82 -12.47
N CYS A 132 9.92 1.33 -12.34
CA CYS A 132 9.34 0.43 -13.34
C CYS A 132 9.11 1.18 -14.68
N ASP A 133 9.60 0.65 -15.80
CA ASP A 133 9.41 1.25 -17.14
C ASP A 133 7.98 1.14 -17.66
N LYS A 134 7.13 0.40 -16.93
CA LYS A 134 5.71 0.25 -17.25
C LYS A 134 4.86 1.09 -16.31
N PRO A 135 3.68 1.57 -16.76
CA PRO A 135 2.68 2.12 -15.86
C PRO A 135 2.28 1.10 -14.78
N VAL A 136 2.27 1.52 -13.50
CA VAL A 136 1.89 0.67 -12.37
C VAL A 136 0.54 1.13 -11.79
N ILE A 137 -0.46 0.27 -11.88
CA ILE A 137 -1.82 0.49 -11.36
C ILE A 137 -1.97 -0.25 -10.04
N CYS A 138 -2.19 0.47 -8.95
CA CYS A 138 -2.59 -0.10 -7.67
C CYS A 138 -4.08 -0.39 -7.68
N ARG A 139 -4.46 -1.68 -7.75
CA ARG A 139 -5.83 -2.14 -7.59
C ARG A 139 -6.11 -2.38 -6.12
N VAL A 140 -6.87 -1.47 -5.51
CA VAL A 140 -7.11 -1.46 -4.06
C VAL A 140 -8.40 -2.20 -3.73
N ASN A 141 -8.27 -3.49 -3.41
CA ASN A 141 -9.36 -4.40 -3.12
C ASN A 141 -9.90 -4.30 -1.68
N GLY A 142 -9.26 -3.52 -0.81
CA GLY A 142 -9.64 -3.36 0.59
C GLY A 142 -8.66 -2.45 1.33
N MET A 143 -8.40 -2.71 2.62
CA MET A 143 -7.54 -1.86 3.44
C MET A 143 -6.16 -1.61 2.81
N ARG A 144 -5.73 -0.37 2.77
CA ARG A 144 -4.41 0.11 2.34
C ARG A 144 -3.83 0.98 3.45
N ILE A 145 -3.13 0.33 4.41
CA ILE A 145 -2.73 0.92 5.70
C ILE A 145 -1.22 0.80 5.90
N GLY A 146 -0.61 1.79 6.57
CA GLY A 146 0.81 1.77 6.93
C GLY A 146 1.72 1.59 5.73
N GLY A 147 2.65 0.63 5.76
CA GLY A 147 3.50 0.30 4.62
C GLY A 147 2.72 -0.09 3.35
N GLY A 148 1.49 -0.62 3.48
CA GLY A 148 0.59 -0.85 2.34
C GLY A 148 0.16 0.47 1.68
N GLN A 149 -0.08 1.53 2.45
CA GLN A 149 -0.32 2.86 1.92
C GLN A 149 0.94 3.41 1.23
N GLU A 150 2.12 3.16 1.78
CA GLU A 150 3.40 3.61 1.23
C GLU A 150 3.69 3.01 -0.14
N ILE A 151 3.66 1.67 -0.26
CA ILE A 151 3.87 0.99 -1.54
C ILE A 151 2.77 1.28 -2.57
N GLY A 152 1.52 1.49 -2.11
CA GLY A 152 0.43 1.89 -2.99
C GLY A 152 0.59 3.31 -3.54
N MET A 153 1.14 4.26 -2.77
CA MET A 153 1.46 5.61 -3.24
C MET A 153 2.68 5.66 -4.16
N ALA A 154 3.56 4.64 -4.11
CA ALA A 154 4.66 4.52 -5.06
C ALA A 154 4.16 4.21 -6.48
N CYS A 155 2.98 3.61 -6.64
CA CYS A 155 2.35 3.36 -7.93
C CYS A 155 1.94 4.67 -8.64
N ASP A 156 1.61 4.56 -9.95
CA ASP A 156 1.24 5.71 -10.78
C ASP A 156 -0.25 6.03 -10.72
N PHE A 157 -1.08 4.99 -10.72
CA PHE A 157 -2.52 5.07 -10.65
C PHE A 157 -3.02 4.25 -9.47
N SER A 158 -4.14 4.65 -8.87
CA SER A 158 -4.81 3.86 -7.85
C SER A 158 -6.31 3.85 -8.09
N VAL A 159 -6.88 2.66 -8.33
CA VAL A 159 -8.34 2.45 -8.40
C VAL A 159 -8.77 1.67 -7.17
N SER A 160 -9.79 2.13 -6.50
CA SER A 160 -10.22 1.60 -5.21
C SER A 160 -11.64 1.08 -5.20
N SER A 161 -11.85 -0.04 -4.49
CA SER A 161 -13.14 -0.35 -3.90
C SER A 161 -13.55 0.78 -2.94
N ASP A 162 -14.81 1.18 -2.96
CA ASP A 162 -15.34 2.19 -2.03
C ASP A 162 -15.41 1.73 -0.57
N LEU A 163 -15.29 0.43 -0.34
CA LEU A 163 -15.19 -0.18 1.00
C LEU A 163 -13.78 -0.12 1.59
N ALA A 164 -12.78 0.28 0.80
CA ALA A 164 -11.41 0.35 1.26
C ALA A 164 -11.21 1.45 2.31
N ARG A 165 -10.24 1.22 3.19
CA ARG A 165 -9.83 2.17 4.24
C ARG A 165 -8.35 2.47 4.09
N TYR A 166 -7.98 3.70 4.38
CA TYR A 166 -6.65 4.26 4.22
C TYR A 166 -6.14 4.83 5.52
N GLY A 167 -4.84 4.92 5.69
CA GLY A 167 -4.23 5.58 6.85
C GLY A 167 -2.83 5.11 7.13
N GLN A 168 -2.23 5.73 8.14
CA GLN A 168 -0.96 5.34 8.71
C GLN A 168 -1.17 4.76 10.11
N ALA A 169 -0.22 3.95 10.58
CA ALA A 169 -0.30 3.30 11.87
C ALA A 169 1.01 3.38 12.67
N GLY A 170 2.09 3.83 12.05
CA GLY A 170 3.42 3.82 12.63
C GLY A 170 3.51 4.37 14.04
N PRO A 171 3.14 5.63 14.32
CA PRO A 171 3.23 6.23 15.65
C PRO A 171 2.43 5.51 16.75
N LYS A 172 1.39 4.76 16.40
CA LYS A 172 0.64 3.95 17.37
C LYS A 172 1.26 2.58 17.65
N HIS A 173 2.16 2.12 16.77
CA HIS A 173 2.80 0.83 16.89
C HIS A 173 4.33 0.93 17.10
N GLY A 174 4.81 2.09 17.51
CA GLY A 174 6.23 2.33 17.76
C GLY A 174 7.08 2.41 16.50
N SER A 175 6.52 2.84 15.39
CA SER A 175 7.23 3.05 14.13
C SER A 175 6.93 4.44 13.57
N ALA A 176 7.48 4.78 12.42
CA ALA A 176 7.18 6.02 11.71
C ALA A 176 6.81 5.72 10.25
N PRO A 177 5.94 6.53 9.62
CA PRO A 177 5.51 6.31 8.23
C PRO A 177 6.55 6.81 7.22
N ILE A 178 7.82 6.43 7.42
CA ILE A 178 9.00 6.87 6.64
C ILE A 178 9.46 5.85 5.60
N GLY A 179 8.61 4.88 5.28
CA GLY A 179 8.76 3.99 4.13
C GLY A 179 8.14 4.58 2.84
N GLY A 180 7.98 5.90 2.79
CA GLY A 180 7.47 6.66 1.65
C GLY A 180 6.28 7.56 1.94
N ALA A 181 5.52 7.36 3.03
CA ALA A 181 4.34 8.20 3.28
C ALA A 181 4.72 9.66 3.54
N THR A 182 5.77 9.91 4.31
CA THR A 182 6.29 11.28 4.55
C THR A 182 6.86 11.94 3.29
N ASP A 183 7.21 11.14 2.29
CA ASP A 183 7.75 11.62 1.01
C ASP A 183 6.65 11.85 -0.04
N PHE A 184 5.66 10.94 -0.11
CA PHE A 184 4.68 10.92 -1.20
C PHE A 184 3.37 11.61 -0.83
N LEU A 185 2.92 11.49 0.43
CA LEU A 185 1.61 12.01 0.84
C LEU A 185 1.55 13.54 0.75
N PRO A 186 2.57 14.32 1.19
CA PRO A 186 2.53 15.77 1.06
C PRO A 186 2.39 16.28 -0.38
N VAL A 187 2.88 15.53 -1.35
CA VAL A 187 2.76 15.84 -2.79
C VAL A 187 1.29 15.73 -3.24
N ALA A 188 0.56 14.75 -2.73
CA ALA A 188 -0.83 14.51 -3.11
C ALA A 188 -1.82 15.40 -2.34
N VAL A 189 -1.63 15.58 -1.01
CA VAL A 189 -2.68 16.16 -0.13
C VAL A 189 -2.28 17.49 0.51
N GLY A 190 -1.04 17.93 0.35
CA GLY A 190 -0.47 19.08 1.06
C GLY A 190 0.03 18.74 2.47
N ALA A 191 0.89 19.60 3.02
CA ALA A 191 1.62 19.34 4.27
C ALA A 191 0.71 19.10 5.48
N GLU A 192 -0.32 19.94 5.68
CA GLU A 192 -1.21 19.85 6.84
C GLU A 192 -1.99 18.54 6.90
N ARG A 193 -2.58 18.12 5.77
CA ARG A 193 -3.31 16.85 5.70
C ARG A 193 -2.40 15.65 5.85
N ALA A 194 -1.18 15.73 5.30
CA ALA A 194 -0.17 14.69 5.47
C ALA A 194 0.27 14.58 6.93
N MET A 195 0.46 15.72 7.62
CA MET A 195 0.81 15.76 9.04
C MET A 195 -0.28 15.09 9.90
N ALA A 196 -1.54 15.46 9.72
CA ALA A 196 -2.66 14.86 10.43
C ALA A 196 -2.74 13.32 10.19
N ALA A 197 -2.66 12.89 8.94
CA ALA A 197 -2.74 11.48 8.58
C ALA A 197 -1.58 10.65 9.15
N CYS A 198 -0.34 11.19 9.11
CA CYS A 198 0.86 10.46 9.52
C CYS A 198 1.07 10.46 11.04
N VAL A 199 0.78 11.57 11.74
CA VAL A 199 1.04 11.72 13.17
C VAL A 199 -0.11 11.19 14.03
N LEU A 200 -1.37 11.51 13.66
CA LEU A 200 -2.55 11.11 14.42
C LEU A 200 -3.02 9.69 14.10
N CYS A 201 -2.58 9.13 12.96
CA CYS A 201 -2.95 7.79 12.51
C CYS A 201 -4.47 7.60 12.35
N GLU A 202 -5.20 8.69 12.01
CA GLU A 202 -6.63 8.61 11.77
C GLU A 202 -6.92 7.94 10.42
N PRO A 203 -7.73 6.88 10.39
CA PRO A 203 -8.10 6.24 9.15
C PRO A 203 -9.13 7.08 8.40
N PHE A 204 -9.07 7.03 7.07
CA PHE A 204 -10.04 7.71 6.20
C PHE A 204 -10.58 6.77 5.12
N SER A 205 -11.74 7.10 4.57
CA SER A 205 -12.43 6.30 3.55
C SER A 205 -11.79 6.44 2.17
N ALA A 206 -12.16 5.55 1.24
CA ALA A 206 -11.80 5.65 -0.16
C ALA A 206 -12.32 6.93 -0.80
N HIS A 207 -13.54 7.37 -0.46
CA HIS A 207 -14.11 8.62 -0.95
C HIS A 207 -13.31 9.86 -0.50
N LYS A 208 -12.88 9.88 0.78
CA LYS A 208 -12.02 10.94 1.30
C LYS A 208 -10.63 10.91 0.64
N ALA A 209 -10.05 9.71 0.44
CA ALA A 209 -8.79 9.52 -0.28
C ALA A 209 -8.86 10.05 -1.72
N TYR A 210 -9.97 9.80 -2.41
CA TYR A 210 -10.23 10.33 -3.75
C TYR A 210 -10.29 11.86 -3.77
N GLN A 211 -11.07 12.45 -2.86
CA GLN A 211 -11.14 13.93 -2.73
C GLN A 211 -9.78 14.56 -2.41
N MET A 212 -8.92 13.87 -1.67
CA MET A 212 -7.59 14.37 -1.34
C MET A 212 -6.57 14.23 -2.49
N GLY A 213 -6.95 13.58 -3.60
CA GLY A 213 -6.06 13.38 -4.74
C GLY A 213 -5.14 12.16 -4.63
N ILE A 214 -5.39 11.24 -3.71
CA ILE A 214 -4.60 10.01 -3.52
C ILE A 214 -4.98 8.94 -4.55
N LEU A 215 -6.22 8.96 -5.04
CA LEU A 215 -6.79 7.94 -5.92
C LEU A 215 -7.17 8.52 -7.28
N THR A 216 -7.00 7.71 -8.32
CA THR A 216 -7.48 7.99 -9.67
C THR A 216 -8.99 7.80 -9.76
N ASP A 217 -9.53 6.78 -9.07
CA ASP A 217 -10.96 6.49 -9.10
C ASP A 217 -11.41 5.62 -7.91
N VAL A 218 -12.73 5.66 -7.62
CA VAL A 218 -13.40 4.85 -6.59
C VAL A 218 -14.66 4.25 -7.17
N VAL A 219 -14.84 2.95 -7.01
CA VAL A 219 -16.00 2.23 -7.54
C VAL A 219 -16.73 1.45 -6.45
N PRO A 220 -18.07 1.29 -6.55
CA PRO A 220 -18.82 0.48 -5.60
C PRO A 220 -18.38 -0.98 -5.58
N ALA A 221 -18.37 -1.57 -4.38
CA ALA A 221 -18.02 -2.97 -4.18
C ALA A 221 -19.01 -3.74 -3.30
N LEU A 222 -20.03 -3.09 -2.75
CA LEU A 222 -21.08 -3.77 -2.00
C LEU A 222 -22.26 -4.08 -2.91
N LYS A 223 -22.68 -5.36 -2.96
CA LYS A 223 -23.94 -5.80 -3.56
C LYS A 223 -24.97 -6.11 -2.48
N VAL A 224 -26.15 -5.51 -2.60
CA VAL A 224 -27.32 -5.80 -1.78
C VAL A 224 -28.47 -6.12 -2.73
N ASP A 225 -29.11 -7.26 -2.53
CA ASP A 225 -30.20 -7.74 -3.40
C ASP A 225 -29.82 -7.74 -4.91
N GLY A 226 -28.56 -8.14 -5.19
CA GLY A 226 -28.03 -8.24 -6.56
C GLY A 226 -27.62 -6.92 -7.21
N LYS A 227 -27.79 -5.78 -6.55
CA LYS A 227 -27.43 -4.44 -7.08
C LYS A 227 -26.25 -3.84 -6.31
N PHE A 228 -25.36 -3.17 -7.04
CA PHE A 228 -24.32 -2.38 -6.41
C PHE A 228 -24.91 -1.16 -5.70
N VAL A 229 -24.44 -0.93 -4.48
CA VAL A 229 -24.81 0.22 -3.66
C VAL A 229 -23.53 0.95 -3.20
N ALA A 230 -23.63 2.25 -2.98
CA ALA A 230 -22.53 3.03 -2.42
C ALA A 230 -22.22 2.54 -0.99
N ASN A 231 -20.98 2.74 -0.55
CA ASN A 231 -20.54 2.39 0.81
C ASN A 231 -21.51 2.97 1.87
N PRO A 232 -22.27 2.12 2.59
CA PRO A 232 -23.28 2.60 3.51
C PRO A 232 -22.72 3.12 4.83
N LEU A 233 -21.42 2.97 5.09
CA LEU A 233 -20.78 3.36 6.35
C LEU A 233 -20.24 4.80 6.34
N VAL A 234 -20.21 5.43 5.16
CA VAL A 234 -19.70 6.80 4.99
C VAL A 234 -20.72 7.70 4.30
N GLU A 235 -20.57 9.00 4.50
CA GLU A 235 -21.40 9.99 3.82
C GLU A 235 -20.99 10.09 2.33
N THR A 236 -21.94 9.86 1.43
CA THR A 236 -21.71 9.89 -0.03
C THR A 236 -22.72 10.79 -0.76
N GLN A 237 -23.66 11.38 -0.03
CA GLN A 237 -24.75 12.18 -0.60
C GLN A 237 -24.52 13.69 -0.40
N ARG A 238 -23.86 14.09 0.68
CA ARG A 238 -23.63 15.48 1.02
C ARG A 238 -22.16 15.85 0.91
N GLN A 239 -21.89 17.00 0.29
CA GLN A 239 -20.55 17.56 0.21
C GLN A 239 -20.16 18.27 1.51
N PHE A 240 -21.10 19.01 2.12
CA PHE A 240 -20.87 19.80 3.33
C PHE A 240 -21.88 19.46 4.43
N ASP A 241 -21.47 19.60 5.68
CA ASP A 241 -22.34 19.58 6.84
C ASP A 241 -23.02 20.95 7.06
N GLU A 242 -23.83 21.06 8.13
CA GLU A 242 -24.53 22.29 8.51
C GLU A 242 -23.61 23.47 8.92
N PHE A 243 -22.33 23.17 9.17
CA PHE A 243 -21.30 24.16 9.51
C PHE A 243 -20.37 24.48 8.33
N GLY A 244 -20.68 23.98 7.13
CA GLY A 244 -19.85 24.20 5.93
C GLY A 244 -18.54 23.36 5.91
N ARG A 245 -18.39 22.37 6.80
CA ARG A 245 -17.24 21.48 6.79
C ARG A 245 -17.47 20.34 5.78
N ASN A 246 -16.41 19.83 5.19
CA ASN A 246 -16.52 18.70 4.26
C ASN A 246 -17.08 17.47 4.99
N ALA A 247 -18.23 16.97 4.52
CA ALA A 247 -18.90 15.79 5.03
C ALA A 247 -18.67 14.55 4.13
N TYR A 248 -18.38 14.76 2.86
CA TYR A 248 -18.24 13.66 1.89
C TYR A 248 -17.07 12.76 2.25
N GLY A 249 -17.36 11.45 2.35
CA GLY A 249 -16.38 10.43 2.74
C GLY A 249 -16.15 10.33 4.26
N GLU A 250 -16.78 11.18 5.08
CA GLU A 250 -16.68 11.05 6.53
C GLU A 250 -17.50 9.85 7.04
N PRO A 251 -17.07 9.18 8.13
CA PRO A 251 -17.84 8.10 8.73
C PRO A 251 -19.22 8.57 9.20
N LYS A 252 -20.26 7.78 8.90
CA LYS A 252 -21.58 7.97 9.49
C LYS A 252 -21.56 7.69 10.98
N THR A 253 -22.44 8.33 11.73
CA THR A 253 -22.59 8.18 13.18
C THR A 253 -24.04 7.85 13.55
N GLY A 254 -24.30 7.52 14.81
CA GLY A 254 -25.64 7.31 15.34
C GLY A 254 -26.43 6.23 14.58
N ASP A 255 -27.69 6.50 14.29
CA ASP A 255 -28.61 5.55 13.65
C ASP A 255 -28.22 5.28 12.18
N ALA A 256 -27.73 6.28 11.46
CA ALA A 256 -27.24 6.12 10.08
C ALA A 256 -26.07 5.11 9.99
N LEU A 257 -25.20 5.05 11.00
CA LEU A 257 -24.16 4.03 11.08
C LEU A 257 -24.73 2.64 11.39
N LYS A 258 -25.75 2.54 12.26
CA LYS A 258 -26.41 1.26 12.56
C LYS A 258 -27.10 0.69 11.32
N GLU A 259 -27.82 1.51 10.58
CA GLU A 259 -28.44 1.13 9.28
C GLU A 259 -27.40 0.71 8.27
N GLY A 260 -26.29 1.47 8.16
CA GLY A 260 -25.16 1.13 7.28
C GLY A 260 -24.55 -0.24 7.62
N LYS A 261 -24.34 -0.52 8.92
CA LYS A 261 -23.84 -1.84 9.37
C LYS A 261 -24.83 -2.98 9.08
N ALA A 262 -26.14 -2.74 9.24
CA ALA A 262 -27.17 -3.71 8.89
C ALA A 262 -27.19 -3.98 7.36
N MET A 263 -26.98 -2.95 6.54
CA MET A 263 -26.85 -3.09 5.09
C MET A 263 -25.61 -3.89 4.71
N MET A 264 -24.45 -3.60 5.32
CA MET A 264 -23.22 -4.39 5.13
C MET A 264 -23.43 -5.88 5.46
N ALA A 265 -24.14 -6.17 6.55
CA ALA A 265 -24.38 -7.55 7.01
C ALA A 265 -25.28 -8.35 6.04
N ARG A 266 -26.15 -7.68 5.29
CA ARG A 266 -27.03 -8.33 4.26
C ARG A 266 -26.35 -8.42 2.89
N GLY A 267 -25.35 -7.61 2.65
CA GLY A 267 -24.66 -7.53 1.38
C GLY A 267 -23.53 -8.54 1.22
N SER A 268 -23.00 -8.59 0.04
CA SER A 268 -21.76 -9.30 -0.29
C SER A 268 -20.80 -8.39 -1.02
N VAL A 269 -19.50 -8.59 -0.80
CA VAL A 269 -18.46 -7.86 -1.54
C VAL A 269 -18.31 -8.47 -2.92
N ASP A 270 -18.40 -7.64 -3.96
CA ASP A 270 -18.18 -8.01 -5.34
C ASP A 270 -17.24 -6.97 -5.99
N LEU A 271 -16.06 -7.42 -6.38
CA LEU A 271 -15.00 -6.57 -6.92
C LEU A 271 -15.05 -6.45 -8.47
N SER A 272 -16.09 -6.95 -9.12
CA SER A 272 -16.18 -6.95 -10.59
C SER A 272 -16.16 -5.54 -11.20
N MET A 273 -16.73 -4.53 -10.52
CA MET A 273 -16.62 -3.13 -10.96
C MET A 273 -15.19 -2.61 -10.83
N LEU A 274 -14.47 -3.03 -9.79
CA LEU A 274 -13.05 -2.67 -9.62
C LEU A 274 -12.22 -3.30 -10.74
N ASP A 275 -12.44 -4.57 -11.03
CA ASP A 275 -11.76 -5.27 -12.13
C ASP A 275 -12.04 -4.61 -13.48
N ALA A 276 -13.29 -4.32 -13.78
CA ALA A 276 -13.69 -3.65 -15.03
C ALA A 276 -13.02 -2.26 -15.17
N ARG A 277 -12.95 -1.49 -14.08
CA ARG A 277 -12.34 -0.17 -14.11
C ARG A 277 -10.82 -0.22 -14.30
N VAL A 278 -10.15 -1.20 -13.69
CA VAL A 278 -8.71 -1.44 -13.88
C VAL A 278 -8.43 -1.88 -15.34
N GLU A 279 -9.22 -2.79 -15.88
CA GLU A 279 -9.08 -3.22 -17.28
C GLU A 279 -9.32 -2.07 -18.27
N GLU A 280 -10.28 -1.18 -17.98
CA GLU A 280 -10.48 0.04 -18.80
C GLU A 280 -9.22 0.93 -18.80
N LEU A 281 -8.55 1.11 -17.67
CA LEU A 281 -7.28 1.84 -17.62
C LEU A 281 -6.18 1.13 -18.40
N CYS A 282 -6.06 -0.18 -18.25
CA CYS A 282 -5.10 -0.99 -19.01
C CYS A 282 -5.34 -0.85 -20.53
N ALA A 283 -6.60 -0.85 -20.97
CA ALA A 283 -6.96 -0.67 -22.36
C ALA A 283 -6.64 0.75 -22.89
N LYS A 284 -6.82 1.78 -22.05
CA LYS A 284 -6.43 3.17 -22.40
C LYS A 284 -4.91 3.31 -22.54
N ILE A 285 -4.14 2.70 -21.64
CA ILE A 285 -2.66 2.68 -21.72
C ILE A 285 -2.19 1.97 -22.99
N LEU A 286 -2.83 0.88 -23.38
CA LEU A 286 -2.50 0.13 -24.60
C LEU A 286 -2.58 1.00 -25.87
N LEU A 287 -3.37 2.06 -25.86
CA LEU A 287 -3.58 2.98 -26.98
C LEU A 287 -2.67 4.24 -26.91
N THR A 288 -1.58 4.18 -26.14
CA THR A 288 -0.57 5.25 -26.08
C THR A 288 0.76 4.77 -26.66
N PHE A 289 1.61 5.71 -27.10
CA PHE A 289 2.97 5.38 -27.53
C PHE A 289 3.80 4.93 -26.31
N PRO A 290 4.40 3.72 -26.32
CA PRO A 290 5.06 3.15 -25.14
C PRO A 290 6.21 4.04 -24.62
N ASP A 291 7.12 4.51 -25.47
CA ASP A 291 8.24 5.35 -25.04
C ASP A 291 7.79 6.73 -24.55
N CYS A 292 6.79 7.33 -25.20
CA CYS A 292 6.19 8.58 -24.71
C CYS A 292 5.56 8.40 -23.33
N THR A 293 4.89 7.27 -23.11
CA THR A 293 4.29 6.93 -21.81
C THR A 293 5.38 6.75 -20.75
N THR A 294 6.41 5.95 -21.03
CA THR A 294 7.54 5.75 -20.12
C THR A 294 8.21 7.08 -19.76
N LYS A 295 8.50 7.91 -20.76
CA LYS A 295 9.12 9.23 -20.51
C LYS A 295 8.23 10.15 -19.68
N THR A 296 6.93 10.15 -19.93
CA THR A 296 5.96 10.93 -19.13
C THR A 296 5.93 10.47 -17.67
N LEU A 297 5.95 9.16 -17.43
CA LEU A 297 6.02 8.59 -16.08
C LEU A 297 7.30 9.01 -15.35
N GLU A 298 8.46 8.90 -16.02
CA GLU A 298 9.74 9.34 -15.45
C GLU A 298 9.68 10.79 -14.96
N GLU A 299 9.12 11.70 -15.78
CA GLU A 299 9.01 13.11 -15.42
C GLU A 299 8.03 13.33 -14.23
N LEU A 300 6.85 12.69 -14.27
CA LEU A 300 5.85 12.83 -13.22
C LEU A 300 6.26 12.18 -11.90
N ARG A 301 7.13 11.17 -11.93
CA ARG A 301 7.65 10.50 -10.73
C ARG A 301 8.77 11.29 -10.04
N LYS A 302 9.38 12.28 -10.69
CA LYS A 302 10.53 13.03 -10.14
C LYS A 302 10.30 13.56 -8.72
N PRO A 303 9.18 14.23 -8.38
CA PRO A 303 8.98 14.73 -7.04
C PRO A 303 9.01 13.62 -5.97
N LYS A 304 8.43 12.44 -6.29
CA LYS A 304 8.49 11.26 -5.39
C LYS A 304 9.92 10.71 -5.30
N LEU A 305 10.60 10.57 -6.42
CA LEU A 305 11.96 10.02 -6.51
C LEU A 305 12.97 10.90 -5.78
N GLU A 306 12.89 12.21 -5.91
CA GLU A 306 13.78 13.17 -5.23
C GLU A 306 13.64 13.07 -3.71
N ALA A 307 12.41 13.10 -3.20
CA ALA A 307 12.15 12.96 -1.77
C ALA A 307 12.61 11.59 -1.25
N TRP A 308 12.23 10.50 -1.94
CA TRP A 308 12.58 9.13 -1.59
C TRP A 308 14.09 8.90 -1.55
N ASN A 309 14.81 9.29 -2.60
CA ASN A 309 16.26 9.10 -2.68
C ASN A 309 17.04 9.90 -1.63
N ARG A 310 16.52 11.05 -1.24
CA ARG A 310 17.10 11.87 -0.18
C ARG A 310 16.93 11.23 1.21
N ASN A 311 15.76 10.62 1.49
CA ASN A 311 15.36 10.27 2.85
C ASN A 311 15.49 8.77 3.18
N LYS A 312 15.41 7.87 2.20
CA LYS A 312 15.29 6.42 2.42
C LYS A 312 16.41 5.79 3.27
N GLU A 313 17.64 6.24 3.15
CA GLU A 313 18.77 5.68 3.91
C GLU A 313 18.79 6.18 5.34
N ASP A 314 18.43 7.43 5.56
CA ASP A 314 18.27 8.02 6.89
C ASP A 314 17.10 7.35 7.63
N ALA A 315 15.96 7.23 6.96
CA ALA A 315 14.79 6.50 7.45
C ALA A 315 15.13 5.05 7.86
N ARG A 316 15.88 4.34 7.02
CA ARG A 316 16.36 2.98 7.30
C ARG A 316 17.23 2.90 8.57
N ALA A 317 18.13 3.85 8.76
CA ALA A 317 18.99 3.90 9.92
C ALA A 317 18.19 4.14 11.21
N TRP A 318 17.27 5.10 11.18
CA TRP A 318 16.40 5.40 12.33
C TRP A 318 15.49 4.22 12.69
N LEU A 319 14.81 3.62 11.71
CA LEU A 319 13.92 2.47 11.91
C LEU A 319 14.64 1.27 12.54
N ALA A 320 15.91 1.04 12.15
CA ALA A 320 16.71 -0.03 12.73
C ALA A 320 17.00 0.21 14.22
N LEU A 321 17.42 1.43 14.58
CA LEU A 321 17.65 1.78 15.98
C LEU A 321 16.37 1.71 16.81
N ASN A 322 15.26 2.11 16.24
CA ASN A 322 13.96 2.12 16.92
C ASN A 322 13.45 0.71 17.30
N MET A 323 13.99 -0.36 16.67
CA MET A 323 13.74 -1.74 17.08
C MET A 323 14.26 -2.08 18.48
N MET A 324 15.13 -1.24 19.06
CA MET A 324 15.60 -1.37 20.44
C MET A 324 14.68 -0.72 21.46
N THR A 325 13.71 0.11 21.03
CA THR A 325 12.91 0.98 21.87
C THR A 325 11.42 0.86 21.57
N GLU A 326 10.82 1.89 20.97
CA GLU A 326 9.38 2.00 20.75
C GLU A 326 8.82 0.89 19.84
N ALA A 327 9.53 0.53 18.77
CA ALA A 327 9.08 -0.51 17.85
C ALA A 327 9.00 -1.88 18.52
N ARG A 328 9.99 -2.24 19.34
CA ARG A 328 9.93 -3.45 20.16
C ARG A 328 8.68 -3.46 21.03
N SER A 329 8.41 -2.37 21.73
CA SER A 329 7.26 -2.27 22.65
C SER A 329 5.93 -2.30 21.92
N GLY A 330 5.81 -1.53 20.83
CA GLY A 330 4.56 -1.41 20.07
C GLY A 330 4.20 -2.69 19.32
N PHE A 331 5.14 -3.35 18.64
CA PHE A 331 4.87 -4.60 17.94
C PHE A 331 4.59 -5.76 18.91
N THR A 332 5.26 -5.81 20.07
CA THR A 332 4.94 -6.77 21.12
C THR A 332 3.50 -6.57 21.62
N ALA A 333 3.12 -5.34 21.98
CA ALA A 333 1.77 -5.03 22.44
C ALA A 333 0.71 -5.40 21.40
N PHE A 334 0.94 -5.09 20.14
CA PHE A 334 0.01 -5.39 19.05
C PHE A 334 -0.19 -6.89 18.83
N ASN A 335 0.86 -7.71 18.89
CA ASN A 335 0.78 -9.14 18.62
C ASN A 335 0.35 -9.98 19.82
N GLU A 336 0.73 -9.57 21.03
CA GLU A 336 0.47 -10.32 22.26
C GLU A 336 -0.72 -9.79 23.04
N GLY A 337 -1.21 -8.58 22.73
CA GLY A 337 -2.40 -7.99 23.32
C GLY A 337 -3.70 -8.67 22.89
N THR A 338 -4.77 -8.48 23.66
CA THR A 338 -6.11 -8.96 23.31
C THR A 338 -6.71 -8.12 22.18
N LYS A 339 -7.84 -8.59 21.60
CA LYS A 339 -8.51 -7.85 20.51
C LYS A 339 -8.81 -6.37 20.86
N ASP A 340 -9.10 -6.10 22.12
CA ASP A 340 -9.54 -4.78 22.59
C ASP A 340 -8.45 -4.02 23.37
N ASP A 341 -7.26 -4.62 23.58
CA ASP A 341 -6.13 -4.04 24.32
C ASP A 341 -4.80 -4.45 23.63
N ARG A 342 -4.45 -3.74 22.56
CA ARG A 342 -3.27 -3.98 21.72
C ARG A 342 -2.30 -2.81 21.64
N GLU A 343 -2.55 -1.76 22.40
CA GLU A 343 -1.70 -0.59 22.45
C GLU A 343 -0.97 -0.53 23.80
N ILE A 344 0.21 0.06 23.82
CA ILE A 344 0.93 0.36 25.05
C ILE A 344 0.20 1.45 25.85
N ASP A 345 0.52 1.60 27.12
CA ASP A 345 0.07 2.74 27.92
C ASP A 345 0.90 3.99 27.56
N PHE A 346 0.44 4.76 26.58
CA PHE A 346 1.13 5.97 26.09
C PHE A 346 1.28 7.05 27.16
N VAL A 347 0.31 7.16 28.09
CA VAL A 347 0.38 8.17 29.17
C VAL A 347 1.47 7.79 30.14
N LEU A 348 1.48 6.53 30.58
CA LEU A 348 2.54 6.01 31.46
C LEU A 348 3.91 6.13 30.82
N LEU A 349 4.06 5.76 29.54
CA LEU A 349 5.32 5.92 28.81
C LEU A 349 5.83 7.37 28.90
N ARG A 350 4.97 8.35 28.58
CA ARG A 350 5.36 9.77 28.63
C ARG A 350 5.73 10.22 30.02
N GLN A 351 5.01 9.77 31.05
CA GLN A 351 5.32 10.08 32.46
C GLN A 351 6.69 9.51 32.88
N LYS A 352 6.97 8.27 32.50
CA LYS A 352 8.25 7.59 32.80
C LYS A 352 9.43 8.28 32.11
N LEU A 353 9.28 8.61 30.82
CA LEU A 353 10.31 9.35 30.07
C LEU A 353 10.52 10.75 30.65
N ALA A 354 9.46 11.45 31.03
CA ALA A 354 9.56 12.76 31.69
C ALA A 354 10.26 12.70 33.04
N ALA A 355 10.16 11.57 33.75
CA ALA A 355 10.90 11.30 34.99
C ALA A 355 12.35 10.83 34.75
N GLY A 356 12.81 10.79 33.50
CA GLY A 356 14.18 10.38 33.15
C GLY A 356 14.42 8.88 33.10
N GLN A 357 13.35 8.06 33.04
CA GLN A 357 13.51 6.62 32.93
C GLN A 357 14.05 6.26 31.52
N SER A 358 15.03 5.38 31.49
CA SER A 358 15.67 4.91 30.25
C SER A 358 14.91 3.76 29.62
N TRP A 359 15.03 3.59 28.31
CA TRP A 359 14.63 2.38 27.58
C TRP A 359 15.44 1.13 27.98
N VAL A 360 16.59 1.31 28.59
CA VAL A 360 17.35 0.22 29.19
C VAL A 360 16.77 -0.08 30.56
N GLY A 361 16.20 -1.28 30.75
CA GLY A 361 15.57 -1.68 32.00
C GLY A 361 14.09 -2.06 31.83
N PRO A 362 13.26 -1.89 32.87
CA PRO A 362 11.90 -2.45 32.91
C PRO A 362 10.85 -1.68 32.09
N LEU A 363 11.17 -0.52 31.51
CA LEU A 363 10.20 0.35 30.83
C LEU A 363 9.37 -0.39 29.78
N HIS A 364 10.01 -1.26 28.99
CA HIS A 364 9.33 -2.07 27.97
C HIS A 364 8.18 -2.87 28.56
N ASP A 365 8.40 -3.54 29.70
CA ASP A 365 7.40 -4.41 30.33
C ASP A 365 6.33 -3.60 31.08
N GLU A 366 6.72 -2.50 31.69
CA GLU A 366 5.83 -1.63 32.47
C GLU A 366 4.71 -0.99 31.64
N ILE A 367 4.95 -0.71 30.36
CA ILE A 367 4.01 -0.03 29.46
C ILE A 367 3.14 -0.98 28.63
N GLN A 368 3.37 -2.30 28.70
CA GLN A 368 2.59 -3.28 27.93
C GLN A 368 1.08 -3.23 28.28
N PRO A 369 0.18 -3.77 27.43
CA PRO A 369 -1.25 -3.90 27.73
C PRO A 369 -1.52 -4.52 29.11
N LYS A 370 -2.59 -4.08 29.78
CA LYS A 370 -2.91 -4.50 31.15
C LYS A 370 -3.05 -6.02 31.31
N ALA A 371 -3.63 -6.66 30.30
CA ALA A 371 -3.79 -8.13 30.29
C ALA A 371 -2.44 -8.87 30.38
N LYS A 372 -1.36 -8.27 29.85
CA LYS A 372 -0.01 -8.84 29.90
C LYS A 372 0.71 -8.49 31.21
N ARG A 373 0.42 -7.33 31.80
CA ARG A 373 1.02 -6.92 33.09
C ARG A 373 0.55 -7.76 34.29
N ALA A 374 -0.59 -8.45 34.14
CA ALA A 374 -1.21 -9.27 35.17
C ALA A 374 -0.84 -10.76 35.10
N ALA A 375 -0.12 -11.19 34.08
CA ALA A 375 0.37 -12.56 33.88
C ALA A 375 1.88 -12.64 34.21
#